data_0a0335493465522f16d21e71fac6a23a
#
_entry.id   0a0335493465522f16d21e71fac6a23a
#
_cell.length_a   1.000
_cell.length_b   1.000
_cell.length_c   1.000
_cell.angle_alpha   90.00
_cell.angle_beta   90.00
_cell.angle_gamma   90.00
#
_symmetry.space_group_name_H-M   'P 1'
#
loop_
_entity.id
_entity.type
_entity.pdbx_description
1 polymer ?
#
loop_
_entity_poly.entity_id
_entity_poly.type
_entity_poly.pdbx_seq_one_letter_code
_entity_poly.pdbx_strand_id
1 'polypeptide(L)'
;MYHLINKYDITIVQWNQSLGKEFSKFYFLNSENEEQYKEATKLNKKSDEFYHSIYIKSKYFDKFFFEKIDEGQISFFPNRNEEEFKLLMDNVYDFLYKFRREYLKEASDRFIDKLVDSHIYPEFNENNFIDTYRKKELDNLVGTLYAAQPKIFTNLSDDNKKITISLLKLIMDSEDKDNLFAVLKQVIDLDEDELTELAGVLQYTSLSNVAKLVKMIEDRQKVIQGLKELVFDKELYAKE
;
A
#
# COMPACT_ATOMS: atom_id res chain seq x y z
N MET A 1 5.38 0.17 29.89
CA MET A 1 4.16 0.18 29.05
C MET A 1 3.41 1.45 29.42
N TYR A 2 3.41 2.44 28.54
CA TYR A 2 2.70 3.71 28.80
C TYR A 2 1.24 3.53 28.41
N HIS A 3 0.33 4.00 29.25
CA HIS A 3 -1.11 3.98 28.97
C HIS A 3 -1.63 5.42 28.89
N LEU A 4 -2.60 5.65 28.00
CA LEU A 4 -3.33 6.92 27.97
C LEU A 4 -4.10 7.07 29.29
N ILE A 5 -3.96 8.21 29.94
CA ILE A 5 -4.59 8.52 31.23
C ILE A 5 -6.02 9.05 30.99
N ASN A 6 -6.16 9.87 29.94
CA ASN A 6 -7.44 10.45 29.57
C ASN A 6 -8.19 9.58 28.55
N LYS A 7 -9.52 9.76 28.50
CA LYS A 7 -10.35 9.15 27.46
C LYS A 7 -10.42 10.05 26.24
N TYR A 8 -10.25 9.43 25.07
CA TYR A 8 -10.33 10.09 23.77
C TYR A 8 -11.39 9.41 22.90
N ASP A 9 -12.33 10.19 22.39
CA ASP A 9 -13.29 9.73 21.39
C ASP A 9 -12.77 10.14 20.02
N ILE A 10 -12.40 9.15 19.18
CA ILE A 10 -11.77 9.38 17.89
C ILE A 10 -12.72 8.96 16.78
N THR A 11 -13.03 9.89 15.88
CA THR A 11 -13.86 9.64 14.70
C THR A 11 -13.03 9.92 13.46
N ILE A 12 -12.92 8.92 12.56
CA ILE A 12 -12.28 9.07 11.25
C ILE A 12 -13.37 9.06 10.19
N VAL A 13 -13.38 10.09 9.37
CA VAL A 13 -14.30 10.23 8.23
C VAL A 13 -13.47 10.14 6.95
N GLN A 14 -13.82 9.21 6.09
CA GLN A 14 -13.28 9.11 4.74
C GLN A 14 -14.24 9.80 3.77
N TRP A 15 -13.70 10.62 2.89
CA TRP A 15 -14.45 11.37 1.90
C TRP A 15 -14.28 10.77 0.51
N ASN A 16 -15.34 10.72 -0.27
CA ASN A 16 -15.31 10.21 -1.65
C ASN A 16 -14.78 11.21 -2.67
N GLN A 17 -14.45 12.41 -2.23
CA GLN A 17 -13.99 13.49 -3.10
C GLN A 17 -12.94 14.35 -2.39
N SER A 18 -12.13 15.04 -3.18
CA SER A 18 -11.13 15.97 -2.66
C SER A 18 -11.74 17.05 -1.77
N LEU A 19 -11.11 17.31 -0.65
CA LEU A 19 -11.46 18.40 0.26
C LEU A 19 -10.98 19.77 -0.24
N GLY A 20 -10.42 19.84 -1.44
CA GLY A 20 -9.91 21.05 -2.05
C GLY A 20 -8.80 21.68 -1.21
N LYS A 21 -8.94 22.97 -0.87
CA LYS A 21 -7.96 23.71 -0.06
C LYS A 21 -7.93 23.29 1.42
N GLU A 22 -8.94 22.55 1.89
CA GLU A 22 -9.02 22.16 3.29
C GLU A 22 -8.03 21.08 3.67
N PHE A 23 -7.57 20.25 2.74
CA PHE A 23 -6.72 19.09 2.98
C PHE A 23 -7.30 18.15 4.05
N SER A 24 -6.70 16.98 4.19
CA SER A 24 -7.01 16.07 5.29
C SER A 24 -6.40 16.58 6.59
N LYS A 25 -7.22 16.72 7.65
CA LYS A 25 -6.83 17.37 8.90
C LYS A 25 -7.22 16.57 10.12
N PHE A 26 -6.49 16.80 11.19
CA PHE A 26 -6.92 16.56 12.56
C PHE A 26 -7.72 17.76 13.04
N TYR A 27 -8.80 17.48 13.76
CA TYR A 27 -9.61 18.44 14.48
C TYR A 27 -9.63 18.03 15.97
N PHE A 28 -9.08 18.86 16.82
CA PHE A 28 -9.05 18.64 18.27
C PHE A 28 -10.23 19.37 18.90
N LEU A 29 -11.08 18.60 19.57
CA LEU A 29 -12.32 19.10 20.18
C LEU A 29 -12.26 18.97 21.70
N ASN A 30 -12.77 19.99 22.41
CA ASN A 30 -12.93 19.94 23.84
C ASN A 30 -14.13 19.05 24.26
N SER A 31 -14.40 19.00 25.57
CA SER A 31 -15.52 18.22 26.12
C SER A 31 -16.89 18.67 25.59
N GLU A 32 -17.03 19.94 25.15
CA GLU A 32 -18.26 20.57 24.64
C GLU A 32 -18.41 20.46 23.11
N ASN A 33 -17.51 19.75 22.42
CA ASN A 33 -17.41 19.64 20.95
C ASN A 33 -16.99 20.93 20.24
N GLU A 34 -16.36 21.85 20.91
CA GLU A 34 -15.81 23.06 20.26
C GLU A 34 -14.41 22.76 19.71
N GLU A 35 -14.14 23.21 18.47
CA GLU A 35 -12.82 23.12 17.84
C GLU A 35 -11.82 24.00 18.61
N GLN A 36 -10.81 23.36 19.19
CA GLN A 36 -9.71 24.04 19.88
C GLN A 36 -8.54 24.28 18.92
N TYR A 37 -8.31 23.32 18.03
CA TYR A 37 -7.20 23.40 17.07
C TYR A 37 -7.43 22.46 15.90
N LYS A 38 -6.77 22.76 14.77
CA LYS A 38 -6.71 21.87 13.61
C LYS A 38 -5.37 21.92 12.91
N GLU A 39 -4.93 20.80 12.39
CA GLU A 39 -3.68 20.70 11.62
C GLU A 39 -3.77 19.66 10.52
N ALA A 40 -2.97 19.84 9.46
CA ALA A 40 -2.93 18.89 8.36
C ALA A 40 -2.30 17.56 8.78
N THR A 41 -2.83 16.45 8.29
CA THR A 41 -2.20 15.14 8.47
C THR A 41 -0.96 15.00 7.58
N LYS A 42 -0.06 14.08 7.91
CA LYS A 42 1.13 13.77 7.09
C LYS A 42 0.77 13.07 5.76
N LEU A 43 -0.48 12.59 5.60
CA LEU A 43 -0.87 11.81 4.43
C LEU A 43 -1.33 12.64 3.22
N ASN A 44 -1.41 13.96 3.33
CA ASN A 44 -1.85 14.84 2.23
C ASN A 44 -0.94 14.86 1.00
N LYS A 45 0.29 14.37 1.10
CA LYS A 45 1.28 14.39 0.02
C LYS A 45 1.35 13.08 -0.78
N LYS A 46 0.51 12.10 -0.45
CA LYS A 46 0.65 10.73 -0.95
C LYS A 46 0.06 10.47 -2.34
N SER A 47 -0.49 11.48 -3.03
CA SER A 47 -1.11 11.32 -4.37
C SER A 47 -2.06 10.13 -4.50
N ASP A 48 -2.63 9.74 -3.38
CA ASP A 48 -3.72 8.77 -3.27
C ASP A 48 -5.02 9.55 -3.07
N GLU A 49 -6.12 9.01 -3.48
CA GLU A 49 -7.44 9.62 -3.30
C GLU A 49 -7.99 9.37 -1.88
N PHE A 50 -7.10 9.18 -0.90
CA PHE A 50 -7.46 8.93 0.50
C PHE A 50 -7.73 10.25 1.23
N TYR A 51 -8.88 10.86 0.93
CA TYR A 51 -9.32 12.09 1.58
C TYR A 51 -9.98 11.77 2.91
N HIS A 52 -9.52 12.39 4.01
CA HIS A 52 -9.98 12.05 5.35
C HIS A 52 -10.02 13.24 6.29
N SER A 53 -10.82 13.13 7.34
CA SER A 53 -10.83 14.04 8.49
C SER A 53 -10.85 13.22 9.77
N ILE A 54 -10.07 13.64 10.77
CA ILE A 54 -9.96 12.96 12.05
C ILE A 54 -10.38 13.93 13.15
N TYR A 55 -11.43 13.58 13.85
CA TYR A 55 -11.95 14.33 15.00
C TYR A 55 -11.54 13.62 16.27
N ILE A 56 -10.81 14.32 17.15
CA ILE A 56 -10.31 13.81 18.41
C ILE A 56 -10.93 14.64 19.51
N LYS A 57 -11.91 14.08 20.22
CA LYS A 57 -12.61 14.73 21.32
C LYS A 57 -12.09 14.22 22.65
N SER A 58 -11.75 15.13 23.56
CA SER A 58 -11.38 14.80 24.93
C SER A 58 -11.48 16.01 25.84
N LYS A 59 -11.80 15.75 27.12
CA LYS A 59 -11.67 16.73 28.21
C LYS A 59 -10.21 17.19 28.39
N TYR A 60 -9.24 16.41 27.95
CA TYR A 60 -7.82 16.75 27.94
C TYR A 60 -7.56 18.06 27.20
N PHE A 61 -8.37 18.37 26.16
CA PHE A 61 -8.22 19.58 25.35
C PHE A 61 -8.93 20.82 25.90
N ASP A 62 -9.70 20.71 26.99
CA ASP A 62 -10.39 21.88 27.61
C ASP A 62 -9.41 22.98 28.04
N LYS A 63 -8.16 22.60 28.38
CA LYS A 63 -7.09 23.51 28.82
C LYS A 63 -5.76 23.21 28.14
N PHE A 64 -5.80 22.66 26.94
CA PHE A 64 -4.59 22.25 26.23
C PHE A 64 -3.98 23.41 25.46
N PHE A 65 -2.64 23.55 25.52
CA PHE A 65 -1.92 24.56 24.81
C PHE A 65 -1.33 23.98 23.51
N PHE A 66 -1.86 24.39 22.36
CA PHE A 66 -1.47 23.86 21.04
C PHE A 66 -0.28 24.58 20.37
N GLU A 67 0.08 25.76 20.83
CA GLU A 67 1.23 26.47 20.29
C GLU A 67 2.54 25.77 20.65
N LYS A 68 3.57 25.98 19.82
CA LYS A 68 4.88 25.44 20.11
C LYS A 68 5.46 26.14 21.32
N ILE A 69 5.93 25.35 22.26
CA ILE A 69 6.66 25.81 23.44
C ILE A 69 8.14 25.56 23.15
N ASP A 70 8.97 26.61 23.30
CA ASP A 70 10.41 26.50 23.11
C ASP A 70 11.04 25.58 24.18
N GLU A 71 12.14 24.90 23.81
CA GLU A 71 12.86 24.04 24.74
C GLU A 71 13.30 24.82 25.98
N GLY A 72 12.81 24.37 27.15
CA GLY A 72 13.12 24.99 28.45
C GLY A 72 12.02 25.88 29.01
N GLN A 73 10.95 26.18 28.28
CA GLN A 73 9.77 26.83 28.84
C GLN A 73 8.88 25.83 29.61
N ILE A 74 8.53 26.19 30.85
CA ILE A 74 7.60 25.40 31.67
C ILE A 74 6.17 25.87 31.37
N SER A 75 5.34 24.95 30.87
CA SER A 75 3.91 25.19 30.71
C SER A 75 3.14 24.66 31.92
N PHE A 76 2.21 25.45 32.45
CA PHE A 76 1.27 25.01 33.50
C PHE A 76 0.10 24.20 32.92
N PHE A 77 -0.09 24.18 31.61
CA PHE A 77 -1.16 23.49 30.93
C PHE A 77 -0.60 22.32 30.11
N PRO A 78 -1.40 21.26 29.91
CA PRO A 78 -1.06 20.19 28.99
C PRO A 78 -0.68 20.74 27.61
N ASN A 79 0.32 20.15 26.99
CA ASN A 79 0.86 20.66 25.72
C ASN A 79 1.41 19.51 24.85
N ARG A 80 1.84 19.86 23.64
CA ARG A 80 2.33 18.90 22.63
C ARG A 80 3.59 18.11 23.02
N ASN A 81 4.37 18.61 23.99
CA ASN A 81 5.61 17.96 24.43
C ASN A 81 5.35 16.84 25.44
N GLU A 82 4.12 16.74 25.98
CA GLU A 82 3.76 15.71 26.92
C GLU A 82 3.73 14.31 26.28
N GLU A 83 4.19 13.32 27.05
CA GLU A 83 4.22 11.92 26.62
C GLU A 83 2.82 11.39 26.26
N GLU A 84 1.77 11.85 26.97
CA GLU A 84 0.40 11.45 26.69
C GLU A 84 -0.06 11.94 25.30
N PHE A 85 0.25 13.20 24.93
CA PHE A 85 -0.10 13.71 23.62
C PHE A 85 0.67 12.99 22.51
N LYS A 86 1.97 12.74 22.72
CA LYS A 86 2.79 11.98 21.76
C LYS A 86 2.23 10.58 21.55
N LEU A 87 1.94 9.87 22.64
CA LEU A 87 1.38 8.52 22.61
C LEU A 87 -0.01 8.50 21.93
N LEU A 88 -0.84 9.50 22.17
CA LEU A 88 -2.12 9.67 21.49
C LEU A 88 -1.90 9.78 19.99
N MET A 89 -1.03 10.69 19.56
CA MET A 89 -0.79 10.93 18.14
C MET A 89 -0.16 9.71 17.43
N ASP A 90 0.76 9.00 18.08
CA ASP A 90 1.34 7.77 17.56
C ASP A 90 0.26 6.70 17.35
N ASN A 91 -0.61 6.47 18.33
CA ASN A 91 -1.71 5.52 18.21
C ASN A 91 -2.71 5.91 17.10
N VAL A 92 -3.02 7.20 16.97
CA VAL A 92 -3.92 7.70 15.94
C VAL A 92 -3.31 7.52 14.55
N TYR A 93 -2.02 7.83 14.39
CA TYR A 93 -1.32 7.60 13.13
C TYR A 93 -1.23 6.12 12.78
N ASP A 94 -0.92 5.25 13.73
CA ASP A 94 -0.89 3.79 13.50
C ASP A 94 -2.23 3.27 13.00
N PHE A 95 -3.33 3.74 13.61
CA PHE A 95 -4.67 3.39 13.17
C PHE A 95 -4.97 3.96 11.77
N LEU A 96 -4.61 5.22 11.52
CA LEU A 96 -4.82 5.89 10.25
C LEU A 96 -4.04 5.21 9.09
N TYR A 97 -2.81 4.78 9.34
CA TYR A 97 -2.03 4.01 8.35
C TYR A 97 -2.65 2.65 8.03
N LYS A 98 -3.19 1.95 9.05
CA LYS A 98 -3.91 0.69 8.83
C LYS A 98 -5.16 0.92 7.97
N PHE A 99 -5.96 1.92 8.33
CA PHE A 99 -7.19 2.27 7.63
C PHE A 99 -6.90 2.70 6.17
N ARG A 100 -5.86 3.52 5.96
CA ARG A 100 -5.40 3.89 4.61
C ARG A 100 -4.97 2.65 3.79
N ARG A 101 -4.27 1.71 4.40
CA ARG A 101 -3.82 0.49 3.71
C ARG A 101 -5.01 -0.36 3.23
N GLU A 102 -6.04 -0.51 4.05
CA GLU A 102 -7.27 -1.21 3.65
C GLU A 102 -7.96 -0.50 2.48
N TYR A 103 -8.10 0.82 2.56
CA TYR A 103 -8.63 1.63 1.47
C TYR A 103 -7.84 1.48 0.17
N LEU A 104 -6.52 1.55 0.24
CA LEU A 104 -5.65 1.44 -0.94
C LEU A 104 -5.66 0.02 -1.53
N LYS A 105 -5.89 -0.99 -0.72
CA LYS A 105 -6.07 -2.36 -1.22
C LYS A 105 -7.30 -2.46 -2.12
N GLU A 106 -8.44 -1.92 -1.71
CA GLU A 106 -9.64 -1.87 -2.54
C GLU A 106 -9.47 -0.96 -3.77
N ALA A 107 -8.74 0.16 -3.60
CA ALA A 107 -8.44 1.08 -4.69
C ALA A 107 -7.49 0.45 -5.73
N SER A 108 -6.61 -0.46 -5.31
CA SER A 108 -5.67 -1.15 -6.20
C SER A 108 -6.38 -2.06 -7.19
N ASP A 109 -7.43 -2.75 -6.79
CA ASP A 109 -8.21 -3.61 -7.69
C ASP A 109 -8.85 -2.75 -8.80
N ARG A 110 -9.51 -1.65 -8.42
CA ARG A 110 -10.06 -0.68 -9.39
C ARG A 110 -9.00 -0.05 -10.30
N PHE A 111 -7.79 0.13 -9.78
CA PHE A 111 -6.67 0.64 -10.56
C PHE A 111 -6.22 -0.38 -11.61
N ILE A 112 -6.07 -1.65 -11.24
CA ILE A 112 -5.72 -2.74 -12.15
C ILE A 112 -6.77 -2.89 -13.25
N ASP A 113 -8.06 -2.87 -12.91
CA ASP A 113 -9.15 -2.92 -13.89
C ASP A 113 -9.03 -1.78 -14.91
N LYS A 114 -8.77 -0.55 -14.46
CA LYS A 114 -8.54 0.59 -15.37
C LYS A 114 -7.35 0.39 -16.30
N LEU A 115 -6.27 -0.23 -15.82
CA LEU A 115 -5.09 -0.52 -16.65
C LEU A 115 -5.39 -1.57 -17.71
N VAL A 116 -6.21 -2.58 -17.37
CA VAL A 116 -6.67 -3.61 -18.31
C VAL A 116 -7.58 -2.98 -19.38
N ASP A 117 -8.58 -2.21 -18.99
CA ASP A 117 -9.51 -1.53 -19.91
C ASP A 117 -8.79 -0.57 -20.87
N SER A 118 -7.73 0.08 -20.41
CA SER A 118 -6.90 1.00 -21.21
C SER A 118 -5.83 0.32 -22.06
N HIS A 119 -5.78 -1.02 -22.10
CA HIS A 119 -4.75 -1.80 -22.82
C HIS A 119 -3.29 -1.49 -22.40
N ILE A 120 -3.13 -1.00 -21.16
CA ILE A 120 -1.82 -0.75 -20.55
C ILE A 120 -1.27 -2.05 -19.93
N TYR A 121 -2.17 -2.89 -19.42
CA TYR A 121 -1.84 -4.16 -18.78
C TYR A 121 -1.47 -5.23 -19.80
N PRO A 122 -0.50 -6.13 -19.51
CA PRO A 122 -0.17 -7.23 -20.39
C PRO A 122 -1.34 -8.18 -20.63
N GLU A 123 -1.48 -8.66 -21.85
CA GLU A 123 -2.46 -9.69 -22.17
C GLU A 123 -2.03 -11.07 -21.64
N PHE A 124 -3.00 -11.83 -21.17
CA PHE A 124 -2.86 -13.20 -20.68
C PHE A 124 -3.92 -14.09 -21.33
N ASN A 125 -3.56 -15.33 -21.61
CA ASN A 125 -4.52 -16.31 -22.15
C ASN A 125 -5.31 -16.95 -21.01
N GLU A 126 -6.56 -16.56 -20.85
CA GLU A 126 -7.44 -17.07 -19.79
C GLU A 126 -7.70 -18.58 -19.87
N ASN A 127 -7.53 -19.18 -21.04
CA ASN A 127 -7.66 -20.63 -21.23
C ASN A 127 -6.39 -21.39 -20.82
N ASN A 128 -5.31 -20.69 -20.47
CA ASN A 128 -4.07 -21.30 -20.01
C ASN A 128 -3.93 -21.10 -18.49
N PHE A 129 -3.90 -22.19 -17.75
CA PHE A 129 -3.77 -22.17 -16.30
C PHE A 129 -2.50 -21.44 -15.83
N ILE A 130 -1.38 -21.58 -16.54
CA ILE A 130 -0.12 -20.92 -16.20
C ILE A 130 -0.27 -19.40 -16.37
N ASP A 131 -0.88 -18.96 -17.47
CA ASP A 131 -1.09 -17.53 -17.75
C ASP A 131 -2.07 -16.92 -16.75
N THR A 132 -3.14 -17.61 -16.39
CA THR A 132 -4.08 -17.19 -15.33
C THR A 132 -3.38 -17.04 -14.00
N TYR A 133 -2.49 -17.97 -13.65
CA TYR A 133 -1.71 -17.89 -12.43
C TYR A 133 -0.72 -16.71 -12.47
N ARG A 134 0.00 -16.51 -13.57
CA ARG A 134 0.93 -15.40 -13.77
C ARG A 134 0.23 -14.05 -13.70
N LYS A 135 -0.99 -13.95 -14.28
CA LYS A 135 -1.82 -12.74 -14.17
C LYS A 135 -2.09 -12.43 -12.70
N LYS A 136 -2.59 -13.41 -11.94
CA LYS A 136 -2.91 -13.24 -10.52
C LYS A 136 -1.69 -12.78 -9.70
N GLU A 137 -0.51 -13.32 -9.98
CA GLU A 137 0.71 -12.92 -9.30
C GLU A 137 1.16 -11.50 -9.67
N LEU A 138 1.00 -11.10 -10.95
CA LEU A 138 1.25 -9.73 -11.37
C LEU A 138 0.23 -8.77 -10.73
N ASP A 139 -1.05 -9.13 -10.68
CA ASP A 139 -2.10 -8.37 -10.01
C ASP A 139 -1.76 -8.15 -8.53
N ASN A 140 -1.34 -9.19 -7.83
CA ASN A 140 -0.90 -9.10 -6.43
C ASN A 140 0.32 -8.18 -6.26
N LEU A 141 1.30 -8.26 -7.15
CA LEU A 141 2.49 -7.41 -7.10
C LEU A 141 2.13 -5.94 -7.35
N VAL A 142 1.42 -5.66 -8.44
CA VAL A 142 1.00 -4.30 -8.80
C VAL A 142 0.10 -3.71 -7.72
N GLY A 143 -0.85 -4.50 -7.20
CA GLY A 143 -1.73 -4.09 -6.12
C GLY A 143 -0.98 -3.79 -4.82
N THR A 144 0.00 -4.61 -4.48
CA THR A 144 0.86 -4.39 -3.29
C THR A 144 1.68 -3.11 -3.43
N LEU A 145 2.30 -2.88 -4.59
CA LEU A 145 3.07 -1.67 -4.88
C LEU A 145 2.17 -0.42 -4.85
N TYR A 146 0.98 -0.50 -5.45
CA TYR A 146 0.01 0.60 -5.42
C TYR A 146 -0.46 0.90 -3.98
N ALA A 147 -0.77 -0.13 -3.20
CA ALA A 147 -1.21 0.05 -1.81
C ALA A 147 -0.11 0.61 -0.90
N ALA A 148 1.15 0.28 -1.18
CA ALA A 148 2.29 0.86 -0.47
C ALA A 148 2.51 2.31 -0.87
N GLN A 149 2.61 2.57 -2.18
CA GLN A 149 2.93 3.90 -2.71
C GLN A 149 2.26 4.12 -4.07
N PRO A 150 1.06 4.73 -4.13
CA PRO A 150 0.35 4.98 -5.38
C PRO A 150 1.14 5.80 -6.41
N LYS A 151 2.04 6.69 -5.97
CA LYS A 151 2.87 7.51 -6.85
C LYS A 151 3.72 6.69 -7.82
N ILE A 152 4.02 5.44 -7.49
CA ILE A 152 4.73 4.51 -8.39
C ILE A 152 4.07 4.46 -9.76
N PHE A 153 2.76 4.64 -9.81
CA PHE A 153 1.99 4.55 -11.05
C PHE A 153 1.27 5.86 -11.40
N THR A 154 0.75 6.59 -10.41
CA THR A 154 -0.11 7.75 -10.68
C THR A 154 0.60 8.94 -11.30
N ASN A 155 1.90 9.07 -11.07
CA ASN A 155 2.73 10.13 -11.66
C ASN A 155 3.29 9.78 -13.04
N LEU A 156 3.06 8.54 -13.53
CA LEU A 156 3.57 8.08 -14.83
C LEU A 156 2.55 8.37 -15.94
N SER A 157 3.06 8.68 -17.14
CA SER A 157 2.28 8.60 -18.37
C SER A 157 1.85 7.16 -18.64
N ASP A 158 0.85 6.95 -19.47
CA ASP A 158 0.35 5.62 -19.79
C ASP A 158 1.42 4.73 -20.45
N ASP A 159 2.27 5.31 -21.31
CA ASP A 159 3.41 4.59 -21.88
C ASP A 159 4.40 4.15 -20.79
N ASN A 160 4.72 5.01 -19.84
CA ASN A 160 5.62 4.67 -18.76
C ASN A 160 5.00 3.66 -17.80
N LYS A 161 3.67 3.72 -17.54
CA LYS A 161 2.96 2.66 -16.80
C LYS A 161 3.09 1.32 -17.50
N LYS A 162 2.86 1.29 -18.83
CA LYS A 162 2.98 0.08 -19.65
C LYS A 162 4.39 -0.52 -19.58
N ILE A 163 5.42 0.33 -19.70
CA ILE A 163 6.82 -0.08 -19.56
C ILE A 163 7.07 -0.64 -18.16
N THR A 164 6.66 0.08 -17.12
CA THR A 164 6.86 -0.33 -15.72
C THR A 164 6.21 -1.68 -15.44
N ILE A 165 4.96 -1.87 -15.83
CA ILE A 165 4.24 -3.14 -15.62
C ILE A 165 4.88 -4.29 -16.43
N SER A 166 5.34 -4.01 -17.66
CA SER A 166 6.06 -5.00 -18.46
C SER A 166 7.39 -5.39 -17.83
N LEU A 167 8.12 -4.45 -17.22
CA LEU A 167 9.34 -4.73 -16.47
C LEU A 167 9.04 -5.56 -15.22
N LEU A 168 7.97 -5.25 -14.48
CA LEU A 168 7.54 -6.05 -13.33
C LEU A 168 7.25 -7.50 -13.75
N LYS A 169 6.53 -7.70 -14.87
CA LYS A 169 6.28 -9.03 -15.42
C LYS A 169 7.59 -9.76 -15.78
N LEU A 170 8.53 -9.10 -16.44
CA LEU A 170 9.82 -9.70 -16.79
C LEU A 170 10.63 -10.09 -15.55
N ILE A 171 10.63 -9.23 -14.51
CA ILE A 171 11.35 -9.51 -13.27
C ILE A 171 10.69 -10.68 -12.51
N MET A 172 9.38 -10.81 -12.54
CA MET A 172 8.69 -11.98 -11.98
C MET A 172 9.11 -13.28 -12.66
N ASP A 173 9.33 -13.25 -13.96
CA ASP A 173 9.76 -14.41 -14.76
C ASP A 173 11.28 -14.67 -14.65
N SER A 174 12.08 -13.76 -14.07
CA SER A 174 13.53 -13.87 -13.96
C SER A 174 13.99 -14.50 -12.63
N GLU A 175 15.23 -14.97 -12.57
CA GLU A 175 15.89 -15.37 -11.33
C GLU A 175 16.44 -14.17 -10.53
N ASP A 176 16.50 -12.98 -11.14
CA ASP A 176 17.18 -11.78 -10.66
C ASP A 176 16.24 -10.78 -9.96
N LYS A 177 15.46 -11.25 -9.01
CA LYS A 177 14.40 -10.47 -8.33
C LYS A 177 14.91 -9.46 -7.33
N ASP A 178 16.13 -9.66 -6.81
CA ASP A 178 16.74 -8.75 -5.85
C ASP A 178 17.04 -7.37 -6.47
N ASN A 179 17.04 -7.30 -7.81
CA ASN A 179 17.20 -6.04 -8.54
C ASN A 179 15.90 -5.24 -8.75
N LEU A 180 14.74 -5.78 -8.39
CA LEU A 180 13.46 -5.09 -8.56
C LEU A 180 13.45 -3.71 -7.89
N PHE A 181 13.93 -3.62 -6.66
CA PHE A 181 13.99 -2.36 -5.92
C PHE A 181 14.92 -1.34 -6.60
N ALA A 182 16.07 -1.78 -7.10
CA ALA A 182 17.01 -0.92 -7.82
C ALA A 182 16.40 -0.37 -9.11
N VAL A 183 15.65 -1.19 -9.85
CA VAL A 183 14.94 -0.77 -11.06
C VAL A 183 13.82 0.22 -10.74
N LEU A 184 13.00 -0.08 -9.74
CA LEU A 184 11.92 0.81 -9.33
C LEU A 184 12.45 2.17 -8.88
N LYS A 185 13.52 2.20 -8.09
CA LYS A 185 14.17 3.44 -7.64
C LYS A 185 14.67 4.32 -8.80
N GLN A 186 15.10 3.74 -9.92
CA GLN A 186 15.57 4.49 -11.09
C GLN A 186 14.44 5.06 -11.95
N VAL A 187 13.27 4.40 -11.93
CA VAL A 187 12.13 4.77 -12.78
C VAL A 187 11.17 5.73 -12.07
N ILE A 188 11.21 5.76 -10.73
CA ILE A 188 10.20 6.42 -9.92
C ILE A 188 10.86 7.48 -9.04
N ASP A 189 10.36 8.71 -9.15
CA ASP A 189 10.77 9.84 -8.30
C ASP A 189 10.03 9.77 -6.95
N LEU A 190 10.60 9.01 -6.00
CA LEU A 190 10.11 8.87 -4.64
C LEU A 190 11.03 9.60 -3.67
N ASP A 191 10.45 10.22 -2.64
CA ASP A 191 11.23 10.77 -1.53
C ASP A 191 11.79 9.66 -0.61
N GLU A 192 12.68 10.03 0.33
CA GLU A 192 13.34 9.04 1.21
C GLU A 192 12.36 8.26 2.09
N ASP A 193 11.31 8.91 2.57
CA ASP A 193 10.28 8.27 3.41
C ASP A 193 9.47 7.26 2.59
N GLU A 194 9.09 7.64 1.37
CA GLU A 194 8.37 6.78 0.42
C GLU A 194 9.22 5.58 -0.03
N LEU A 195 10.53 5.77 -0.24
CA LEU A 195 11.46 4.70 -0.55
C LEU A 195 11.62 3.73 0.62
N THR A 196 11.65 4.23 1.85
CA THR A 196 11.74 3.40 3.06
C THR A 196 10.47 2.56 3.25
N GLU A 197 9.28 3.15 3.05
CA GLU A 197 8.01 2.43 3.11
C GLU A 197 7.96 1.33 2.04
N LEU A 198 8.34 1.64 0.80
CA LEU A 198 8.39 0.69 -0.31
C LEU A 198 9.38 -0.45 -0.04
N ALA A 199 10.59 -0.14 0.45
CA ALA A 199 11.59 -1.15 0.80
C ALA A 199 11.07 -2.11 1.87
N GLY A 200 10.39 -1.60 2.90
CA GLY A 200 9.76 -2.40 3.93
C GLY A 200 8.71 -3.36 3.36
N VAL A 201 7.85 -2.89 2.46
CA VAL A 201 6.84 -3.73 1.80
C VAL A 201 7.50 -4.81 0.94
N LEU A 202 8.49 -4.46 0.13
CA LEU A 202 9.18 -5.41 -0.76
C LEU A 202 9.97 -6.47 0.02
N GLN A 203 10.53 -6.12 1.17
CA GLN A 203 11.23 -7.07 2.04
C GLN A 203 10.29 -8.17 2.58
N TYR A 204 9.03 -7.83 2.86
CA TYR A 204 8.02 -8.77 3.33
C TYR A 204 7.26 -9.46 2.18
N THR A 205 7.29 -8.88 0.97
CA THR A 205 6.67 -9.49 -0.20
C THR A 205 7.59 -10.57 -0.74
N SER A 206 7.22 -11.83 -0.50
CA SER A 206 8.02 -13.01 -0.87
C SER A 206 7.99 -13.27 -2.38
N LEU A 207 8.48 -12.31 -3.19
CA LEU A 207 8.63 -12.47 -4.65
C LEU A 207 9.45 -13.72 -4.99
N SER A 208 10.49 -14.03 -4.19
CA SER A 208 11.29 -15.24 -4.32
C SER A 208 10.48 -16.53 -4.21
N ASN A 209 9.50 -16.58 -3.30
CA ASN A 209 8.67 -17.77 -3.10
C ASN A 209 7.65 -17.95 -4.22
N VAL A 210 7.11 -16.86 -4.73
CA VAL A 210 6.13 -16.85 -5.82
C VAL A 210 6.74 -17.44 -7.09
N ALA A 211 7.90 -17.00 -7.51
CA ALA A 211 8.52 -17.53 -8.71
C ALA A 211 9.04 -18.96 -8.57
N LYS A 212 9.49 -19.37 -7.38
CA LYS A 212 9.78 -20.79 -7.11
C LYS A 212 8.52 -21.63 -7.26
N LEU A 213 7.37 -21.12 -6.77
CA LEU A 213 6.10 -21.81 -6.88
C LEU A 213 5.62 -21.91 -8.34
N VAL A 214 5.75 -20.84 -9.14
CA VAL A 214 5.42 -20.86 -10.58
C VAL A 214 6.29 -21.88 -11.30
N LYS A 215 7.60 -21.87 -11.09
CA LYS A 215 8.53 -22.83 -11.69
C LYS A 215 8.18 -24.27 -11.28
N MET A 216 7.86 -24.51 -10.01
CA MET A 216 7.42 -25.84 -9.56
C MET A 216 6.13 -26.29 -10.22
N ILE A 217 5.17 -25.39 -10.46
CA ILE A 217 3.91 -25.72 -11.15
C ILE A 217 4.17 -26.01 -12.62
N GLU A 218 4.99 -25.22 -13.29
CA GLU A 218 5.41 -25.45 -14.68
C GLU A 218 6.13 -26.81 -14.84
N ASP A 219 7.06 -27.13 -13.96
CA ASP A 219 7.77 -28.40 -13.99
C ASP A 219 6.83 -29.57 -13.74
N ARG A 220 5.89 -29.46 -12.78
CA ARG A 220 4.88 -30.49 -12.56
C ARG A 220 3.94 -30.65 -13.76
N GLN A 221 3.52 -29.57 -14.40
CA GLN A 221 2.69 -29.66 -15.61
C GLN A 221 3.42 -30.35 -16.76
N LYS A 222 4.71 -30.04 -16.98
CA LYS A 222 5.52 -30.73 -17.99
C LYS A 222 5.62 -32.23 -17.70
N VAL A 223 5.80 -32.61 -16.42
CA VAL A 223 5.80 -34.02 -16.00
C VAL A 223 4.45 -34.69 -16.25
N ILE A 224 3.35 -34.03 -15.89
CA ILE A 224 1.98 -34.56 -16.13
C ILE A 224 1.71 -34.69 -17.62
N GLN A 225 2.14 -33.72 -18.44
CA GLN A 225 2.01 -33.75 -19.88
C GLN A 225 2.80 -34.93 -20.47
N GLY A 226 4.06 -35.08 -20.08
CA GLY A 226 4.89 -36.21 -20.50
C GLY A 226 4.35 -37.57 -20.07
N LEU A 227 3.81 -37.67 -18.85
CA LEU A 227 3.12 -38.87 -18.38
C LEU A 227 1.84 -39.18 -19.19
N LYS A 228 1.05 -38.17 -19.53
CA LYS A 228 -0.12 -38.30 -20.39
C LYS A 228 0.27 -38.84 -21.79
N GLU A 229 1.32 -38.26 -22.40
CA GLU A 229 1.83 -38.70 -23.67
C GLU A 229 2.30 -40.17 -23.61
N LEU A 230 3.06 -40.55 -22.57
CA LEU A 230 3.50 -41.93 -22.34
C LEU A 230 2.35 -42.90 -22.09
N VAL A 231 1.32 -42.49 -21.33
CA VAL A 231 0.18 -43.38 -20.98
C VAL A 231 -0.81 -43.53 -22.13
N PHE A 232 -0.96 -42.50 -22.98
CA PHE A 232 -1.94 -42.52 -24.08
C PHE A 232 -1.29 -42.75 -25.45
N ASP A 233 0.03 -42.93 -25.52
CA ASP A 233 0.73 -43.28 -26.76
C ASP A 233 0.56 -44.76 -27.04
N LYS A 234 -0.41 -45.06 -27.90
CA LYS A 234 -0.74 -46.44 -28.30
C LYS A 234 0.41 -47.15 -29.02
N GLU A 235 1.40 -46.43 -29.55
CA GLU A 235 2.53 -47.05 -30.24
C GLU A 235 3.56 -47.65 -29.28
N LEU A 236 3.62 -47.18 -28.05
CA LEU A 236 4.48 -47.75 -27.02
C LEU A 236 3.99 -49.09 -26.48
N TYR A 237 2.69 -49.35 -26.53
CA TYR A 237 2.07 -50.61 -26.08
C TYR A 237 1.84 -51.62 -27.22
N ALA A 238 2.10 -51.27 -28.46
CA ALA A 238 1.90 -52.15 -29.62
C ALA A 238 3.14 -52.99 -29.98
N LYS A 239 4.16 -53.03 -29.12
CA LYS A 239 5.42 -53.77 -29.34
C LYS A 239 5.60 -54.95 -28.39
N GLU A 240 4.52 -55.58 -27.94
CA GLU A 240 4.55 -56.96 -27.36
C GLU A 240 3.83 -57.96 -28.28
#